data_06de9f2c438133165b7cb2e8331d6538
#
_entry.id   06de9f2c438133165b7cb2e8331d6538
#
_cell.length_a   1.000
_cell.length_b   1.000
_cell.length_c   1.000
_cell.angle_alpha   90.00
_cell.angle_beta   90.00
_cell.angle_gamma   90.00
#
_symmetry.space_group_name_H-M   'P 1'
#
loop_
_entity.id
_entity.type
_entity.pdbx_description
1 polymer ?
#
loop_
_entity_poly.entity_id
_entity_poly.type
_entity_poly.pdbx_seq_one_letter_code
_entity_poly.pdbx_strand_id
1 'polypeptide(L)'
;AKNVDAYRLSTYIFKDKESVDNRLTAGPIWDFNHGFGNCDYGETWETDNWLLEYNPEGGDQMAFWWELLWQDENFQLKAAQRYTELRSTVFSEENINSIIDSSVLHLGDAIERNFLIWPILGNYVWPNYYVFDTYEEEIEYLKSWTQERLNWMDNEILLLSTKQNFKSNLDFSLVRTYPNPFNPKINFSFKVHKPGKVGLNIYDL
;
A
#
# COMPACT_ATOMS: atom_id res chain seq x y z
N ALA A 1 2.07 -3.23 -5.23
CA ALA A 1 2.43 -3.25 -6.66
C ALA A 1 3.50 -2.20 -7.02
N LYS A 2 3.75 -1.24 -6.16
CA LYS A 2 4.70 -0.11 -6.37
C LYS A 2 4.46 0.56 -7.74
N ASN A 3 3.20 0.89 -8.04
CA ASN A 3 2.83 1.61 -9.26
C ASN A 3 3.12 3.10 -9.07
N VAL A 4 3.92 3.70 -9.96
CA VAL A 4 4.38 5.08 -9.84
C VAL A 4 3.24 6.11 -9.82
N ASP A 5 2.14 5.81 -10.49
CA ASP A 5 0.98 6.70 -10.57
C ASP A 5 -0.11 6.40 -9.53
N ALA A 6 0.07 5.33 -8.74
CA ALA A 6 -0.96 4.85 -7.81
C ALA A 6 -1.41 5.90 -6.77
N TYR A 7 -0.50 6.75 -6.32
CA TYR A 7 -0.77 7.75 -5.28
C TYR A 7 -1.05 9.15 -5.84
N ARG A 8 -1.07 9.30 -7.16
CA ARG A 8 -1.19 10.59 -7.85
C ARG A 8 -2.26 10.59 -8.92
N LEU A 9 -2.02 9.89 -10.03
CA LEU A 9 -2.87 9.92 -11.23
C LEU A 9 -3.93 8.82 -11.23
N SER A 10 -3.62 7.67 -10.65
CA SER A 10 -4.48 6.48 -10.65
C SER A 10 -5.24 6.28 -9.35
N THR A 11 -5.32 7.30 -8.50
CA THR A 11 -6.10 7.28 -7.27
C THR A 11 -7.37 8.10 -7.42
N TYR A 12 -8.50 7.44 -7.22
CA TYR A 12 -9.82 8.06 -7.19
C TYR A 12 -10.42 7.90 -5.80
N ILE A 13 -11.02 8.96 -5.30
CA ILE A 13 -11.72 8.98 -4.02
C ILE A 13 -13.10 9.60 -4.25
N PHE A 14 -14.13 8.94 -3.78
CA PHE A 14 -15.48 9.48 -3.84
C PHE A 14 -16.17 9.38 -2.48
N LYS A 15 -17.20 10.18 -2.32
CA LYS A 15 -18.10 10.15 -1.16
C LYS A 15 -19.53 10.03 -1.66
N ASP A 16 -20.26 9.07 -1.16
CA ASP A 16 -21.67 8.93 -1.42
C ASP A 16 -22.50 9.94 -0.59
N LYS A 17 -23.80 9.98 -0.80
CA LYS A 17 -24.71 10.75 0.03
C LYS A 17 -24.61 10.26 1.48
N GLU A 18 -24.69 11.18 2.43
CA GLU A 18 -24.62 10.84 3.87
C GLU A 18 -25.67 9.81 4.31
N SER A 19 -26.81 9.78 3.63
CA SER A 19 -27.87 8.79 3.89
C SER A 19 -27.52 7.37 3.41
N VAL A 20 -26.48 7.21 2.60
CA VAL A 20 -26.01 5.92 2.07
C VAL A 20 -24.72 5.50 2.76
N ASP A 21 -23.67 6.30 2.63
CA ASP A 21 -22.39 6.13 3.32
C ASP A 21 -21.70 7.48 3.52
N ASN A 22 -21.33 7.79 4.75
CA ASN A 22 -20.66 9.04 5.08
C ASN A 22 -19.13 8.94 5.00
N ARG A 23 -18.59 7.79 4.62
CA ARG A 23 -17.15 7.56 4.50
C ARG A 23 -16.64 7.98 3.13
N LEU A 24 -15.35 8.31 3.08
CA LEU A 24 -14.61 8.38 1.83
C LEU A 24 -14.27 6.96 1.37
N THR A 25 -14.51 6.69 0.09
CA THR A 25 -14.23 5.40 -0.52
C THR A 25 -13.17 5.56 -1.61
N ALA A 26 -12.10 4.79 -1.55
CA ALA A 26 -11.10 4.73 -2.59
C ALA A 26 -11.56 3.77 -3.71
N GLY A 27 -11.38 4.17 -4.96
CA GLY A 27 -11.71 3.38 -6.13
C GLY A 27 -12.42 4.19 -7.22
N PRO A 28 -12.66 3.61 -8.38
CA PRO A 28 -12.25 2.26 -8.80
C PRO A 28 -10.74 2.11 -8.96
N ILE A 29 -10.27 0.86 -9.03
CA ILE A 29 -8.88 0.58 -9.42
C ILE A 29 -8.74 0.95 -10.91
N TRP A 30 -7.71 1.75 -11.23
CA TRP A 30 -7.52 2.29 -12.56
C TRP A 30 -6.04 2.38 -12.90
N ASP A 31 -5.64 1.84 -14.04
CA ASP A 31 -4.34 2.05 -14.70
C ASP A 31 -3.11 1.67 -13.84
N PHE A 32 -3.10 0.44 -13.33
CA PHE A 32 -2.03 -0.08 -12.46
C PHE A 32 -0.97 -0.88 -13.22
N ASN A 33 -0.86 -0.71 -14.55
CA ASN A 33 0.08 -1.40 -15.42
C ASN A 33 1.55 -1.00 -15.20
N HIS A 34 1.82 0.17 -14.60
CA HIS A 34 3.18 0.62 -14.23
C HIS A 34 3.64 0.09 -12.85
N GLY A 35 3.02 -0.97 -12.38
CA GLY A 35 3.41 -1.66 -11.15
C GLY A 35 4.23 -2.92 -11.42
N PHE A 36 4.56 -3.62 -10.34
CA PHE A 36 5.26 -4.91 -10.36
C PHE A 36 6.64 -4.86 -11.05
N GLY A 37 7.36 -3.75 -10.88
CA GLY A 37 8.68 -3.59 -11.44
C GLY A 37 8.72 -3.27 -12.93
N ASN A 38 7.58 -3.04 -13.57
CA ASN A 38 7.48 -2.85 -15.02
C ASN A 38 7.94 -1.46 -15.52
N CYS A 39 8.20 -0.50 -14.64
CA CYS A 39 8.43 0.89 -15.05
C CYS A 39 9.88 1.30 -14.83
N ASP A 40 10.49 2.02 -15.78
CA ASP A 40 11.88 2.48 -15.76
C ASP A 40 12.09 3.85 -15.09
N TYR A 41 11.08 4.35 -14.42
CA TYR A 41 11.14 5.59 -13.63
C TYR A 41 10.48 5.42 -12.26
N GLY A 42 10.76 6.35 -11.35
CA GLY A 42 10.19 6.33 -10.01
C GLY A 42 10.70 5.18 -9.13
N GLU A 43 11.85 4.59 -9.47
CA GLU A 43 12.44 3.45 -8.74
C GLU A 43 11.44 2.29 -8.52
N THR A 44 10.47 2.13 -9.43
CA THR A 44 9.41 1.14 -9.29
C THR A 44 9.87 -0.28 -9.57
N TRP A 45 11.05 -0.44 -10.21
CA TRP A 45 11.73 -1.72 -10.42
C TRP A 45 12.36 -2.28 -9.13
N GLU A 46 12.69 -1.39 -8.16
CA GLU A 46 13.21 -1.82 -6.87
C GLU A 46 12.11 -2.48 -6.03
N THR A 47 12.46 -3.55 -5.34
CA THR A 47 11.50 -4.31 -4.52
C THR A 47 11.33 -3.76 -3.11
N ASP A 48 12.19 -2.83 -2.69
CA ASP A 48 12.19 -2.16 -1.38
C ASP A 48 11.46 -0.80 -1.41
N ASN A 49 11.54 -0.08 -0.31
CA ASN A 49 11.00 1.25 -0.05
C ASN A 49 9.48 1.41 -0.28
N TRP A 50 8.89 2.36 0.44
CA TRP A 50 7.50 2.76 0.23
C TRP A 50 7.44 3.83 -0.86
N LEU A 51 6.58 3.63 -1.86
CA LEU A 51 6.42 4.60 -2.94
C LEU A 51 5.94 5.98 -2.45
N LEU A 52 5.25 6.04 -1.32
CA LEU A 52 4.83 7.29 -0.69
C LEU A 52 6.02 8.15 -0.20
N GLU A 53 7.20 7.54 -0.02
CA GLU A 53 8.45 8.22 0.35
C GLU A 53 9.23 8.72 -0.87
N TYR A 54 8.82 8.29 -2.07
CA TYR A 54 9.43 8.72 -3.32
C TYR A 54 9.07 10.18 -3.62
N ASN A 55 10.03 11.06 -3.48
CA ASN A 55 9.90 12.47 -3.83
C ASN A 55 10.99 12.86 -4.82
N PRO A 56 10.75 12.74 -6.13
CA PRO A 56 11.74 13.12 -7.14
C PRO A 56 12.02 14.62 -7.07
N GLU A 57 13.27 15.01 -7.30
CA GLU A 57 13.72 16.39 -7.27
C GLU A 57 12.77 17.32 -8.06
N GLY A 58 12.12 18.23 -7.34
CA GLY A 58 11.37 19.35 -7.90
C GLY A 58 9.92 19.11 -8.27
N GLY A 59 9.28 18.02 -7.82
CA GLY A 59 7.87 17.80 -8.08
C GLY A 59 7.07 17.34 -6.87
N ASP A 60 5.97 18.02 -6.56
CA ASP A 60 4.93 17.53 -5.65
C ASP A 60 4.20 16.34 -6.30
N GLN A 61 4.92 15.22 -6.46
CA GLN A 61 4.42 14.04 -7.15
C GLN A 61 3.35 13.32 -6.34
N MET A 62 3.49 13.32 -5.00
CA MET A 62 2.56 12.68 -4.09
C MET A 62 1.64 13.70 -3.42
N ALA A 63 0.37 13.38 -3.31
CA ALA A 63 -0.55 14.21 -2.55
C ALA A 63 -0.17 14.17 -1.06
N PHE A 64 -0.05 15.35 -0.44
CA PHE A 64 0.46 15.55 0.92
C PHE A 64 -0.24 14.69 2.00
N TRP A 65 -1.49 14.33 1.80
CA TRP A 65 -2.25 13.53 2.78
C TRP A 65 -1.76 12.08 2.91
N TRP A 66 -1.07 11.51 1.91
CA TRP A 66 -0.52 10.16 2.02
C TRP A 66 0.59 10.10 3.07
N GLU A 67 1.48 11.09 3.05
CA GLU A 67 2.53 11.22 4.05
C GLU A 67 1.93 11.42 5.45
N LEU A 68 0.96 12.33 5.59
CA LEU A 68 0.28 12.57 6.86
C LEU A 68 -0.44 11.32 7.39
N LEU A 69 -1.10 10.55 6.52
CA LEU A 69 -1.71 9.29 6.90
C LEU A 69 -0.66 8.28 7.38
N TRP A 70 0.48 8.22 6.68
CA TRP A 70 1.55 7.29 7.04
C TRP A 70 2.28 7.70 8.32
N GLN A 71 2.26 8.96 8.71
CA GLN A 71 2.77 9.43 10.00
C GLN A 71 1.84 9.07 11.18
N ASP A 72 0.56 8.77 10.93
CA ASP A 72 -0.38 8.36 11.97
C ASP A 72 -0.14 6.88 12.36
N GLU A 73 0.29 6.67 13.60
CA GLU A 73 0.59 5.33 14.14
C GLU A 73 -0.63 4.39 14.14
N ASN A 74 -1.85 4.93 14.31
CA ASN A 74 -3.06 4.11 14.26
C ASN A 74 -3.37 3.69 12.82
N PHE A 75 -3.07 4.54 11.84
CA PHE A 75 -3.18 4.18 10.43
C PHE A 75 -2.18 3.09 10.07
N GLN A 76 -0.91 3.25 10.45
CA GLN A 76 0.13 2.24 10.24
C GLN A 76 -0.27 0.89 10.85
N LEU A 77 -0.80 0.90 12.09
CA LEU A 77 -1.25 -0.34 12.74
C LEU A 77 -2.38 -1.02 11.97
N LYS A 78 -3.39 -0.27 11.57
CA LYS A 78 -4.51 -0.82 10.78
C LYS A 78 -4.03 -1.36 9.44
N ALA A 79 -3.11 -0.64 8.78
CA ALA A 79 -2.51 -1.09 7.53
C ALA A 79 -1.74 -2.40 7.73
N ALA A 80 -0.93 -2.48 8.79
CA ALA A 80 -0.17 -3.67 9.16
C ALA A 80 -1.09 -4.87 9.47
N GLN A 81 -2.13 -4.67 10.27
CA GLN A 81 -3.13 -5.71 10.57
C GLN A 81 -3.80 -6.20 9.30
N ARG A 82 -4.25 -5.27 8.46
CA ARG A 82 -4.92 -5.63 7.20
C ARG A 82 -3.98 -6.37 6.24
N TYR A 83 -2.74 -5.90 6.13
CA TYR A 83 -1.73 -6.61 5.33
C TYR A 83 -1.51 -8.04 5.82
N THR A 84 -1.36 -8.25 7.12
CA THR A 84 -1.15 -9.58 7.71
C THR A 84 -2.33 -10.52 7.43
N GLU A 85 -3.57 -10.04 7.52
CA GLU A 85 -4.76 -10.80 7.14
C GLU A 85 -4.74 -11.21 5.66
N LEU A 86 -4.43 -10.26 4.78
CA LEU A 86 -4.36 -10.50 3.33
C LEU A 86 -3.17 -11.40 2.97
N ARG A 87 -2.04 -11.26 3.65
CA ARG A 87 -0.83 -12.06 3.40
C ARG A 87 -1.04 -13.54 3.65
N SER A 88 -1.89 -13.87 4.60
CA SER A 88 -2.27 -15.26 4.88
C SER A 88 -3.30 -15.85 3.90
N THR A 89 -3.84 -15.05 2.98
CA THR A 89 -4.92 -15.44 2.05
C THR A 89 -4.67 -14.93 0.64
N VAL A 90 -5.22 -13.75 0.32
CA VAL A 90 -5.22 -13.16 -1.03
C VAL A 90 -3.80 -12.85 -1.53
N PHE A 91 -2.92 -12.41 -0.62
CA PHE A 91 -1.52 -12.10 -0.92
C PHE A 91 -0.56 -13.25 -0.60
N SER A 92 -1.05 -14.47 -0.39
CA SER A 92 -0.17 -15.62 -0.31
C SER A 92 0.54 -15.83 -1.65
N GLU A 93 1.78 -16.28 -1.61
CA GLU A 93 2.57 -16.57 -2.81
C GLU A 93 1.86 -17.57 -3.71
N GLU A 94 1.31 -18.63 -3.10
CA GLU A 94 0.56 -19.66 -3.80
C GLU A 94 -0.65 -19.07 -4.57
N ASN A 95 -1.43 -18.20 -3.91
CA ASN A 95 -2.60 -17.60 -4.55
C ASN A 95 -2.21 -16.65 -5.69
N ILE A 96 -1.19 -15.81 -5.48
CA ILE A 96 -0.72 -14.89 -6.52
C ILE A 96 -0.19 -15.65 -7.73
N ASN A 97 0.68 -16.65 -7.51
CA ASN A 97 1.22 -17.46 -8.59
C ASN A 97 0.10 -18.22 -9.32
N SER A 98 -0.90 -18.73 -8.59
CA SER A 98 -2.07 -19.38 -9.20
C SER A 98 -2.87 -18.44 -10.10
N ILE A 99 -3.02 -17.16 -9.70
CA ILE A 99 -3.69 -16.14 -10.52
C ILE A 99 -2.88 -15.87 -11.79
N ILE A 100 -1.56 -15.71 -11.68
CA ILE A 100 -0.68 -15.49 -12.83
C ILE A 100 -0.76 -16.67 -13.77
N ASP A 101 -0.55 -17.89 -13.28
CA ASP A 101 -0.54 -19.11 -14.08
C ASP A 101 -1.88 -19.38 -14.77
N SER A 102 -2.99 -19.18 -14.05
CA SER A 102 -4.31 -19.32 -14.64
C SER A 102 -4.60 -18.27 -15.72
N SER A 103 -4.06 -17.05 -15.57
CA SER A 103 -4.18 -15.99 -16.56
C SER A 103 -3.39 -16.34 -17.83
N VAL A 104 -2.16 -16.83 -17.69
CA VAL A 104 -1.33 -17.30 -18.81
C VAL A 104 -2.01 -18.45 -19.53
N LEU A 105 -2.52 -19.42 -18.78
CA LEU A 105 -3.26 -20.56 -19.36
C LEU A 105 -4.52 -20.10 -20.12
N HIS A 106 -5.24 -19.12 -19.57
CA HIS A 106 -6.43 -18.57 -20.23
C HIS A 106 -6.11 -17.85 -21.53
N LEU A 107 -4.99 -17.13 -21.60
CA LEU A 107 -4.51 -16.46 -22.80
C LEU A 107 -4.13 -17.46 -23.92
N GLY A 108 -3.49 -18.57 -23.56
CA GLY A 108 -3.14 -19.64 -24.49
C GLY A 108 -2.52 -19.10 -25.78
N ASP A 109 -2.99 -19.58 -26.93
CA ASP A 109 -2.47 -19.17 -28.25
C ASP A 109 -2.61 -17.67 -28.56
N ALA A 110 -3.33 -16.90 -27.76
CA ALA A 110 -3.41 -15.46 -27.95
C ALA A 110 -2.07 -14.77 -27.69
N ILE A 111 -1.23 -15.36 -26.85
CA ILE A 111 0.13 -14.86 -26.55
C ILE A 111 0.97 -14.85 -27.84
N GLU A 112 1.06 -15.98 -28.52
CA GLU A 112 1.80 -16.10 -29.78
C GLU A 112 1.27 -15.13 -30.85
N ARG A 113 -0.05 -15.09 -31.04
CA ARG A 113 -0.68 -14.17 -31.99
C ARG A 113 -0.39 -12.70 -31.68
N ASN A 114 -0.35 -12.33 -30.41
CA ASN A 114 -0.02 -10.98 -29.99
C ASN A 114 1.39 -10.59 -30.42
N PHE A 115 2.38 -11.42 -30.14
CA PHE A 115 3.78 -11.12 -30.45
C PHE A 115 4.14 -11.31 -31.94
N LEU A 116 3.34 -12.03 -32.70
CA LEU A 116 3.43 -12.01 -34.17
C LEU A 116 3.01 -10.66 -34.75
N ILE A 117 2.02 -10.00 -34.17
CA ILE A 117 1.55 -8.68 -34.60
C ILE A 117 2.41 -7.55 -34.04
N TRP A 118 2.79 -7.69 -32.77
CA TRP A 118 3.55 -6.73 -32.00
C TRP A 118 4.88 -7.36 -31.55
N PRO A 119 5.92 -7.41 -32.40
CA PRO A 119 7.19 -8.08 -32.07
C PRO A 119 8.04 -7.23 -31.14
N ILE A 120 7.61 -7.09 -29.90
CA ILE A 120 8.24 -6.26 -28.88
C ILE A 120 9.18 -7.04 -27.96
N LEU A 121 9.10 -8.36 -27.90
CA LEU A 121 10.04 -9.16 -27.10
C LEU A 121 11.48 -8.95 -27.59
N GLY A 122 12.42 -8.83 -26.68
CA GLY A 122 13.81 -8.48 -26.97
C GLY A 122 14.04 -7.00 -27.33
N ASN A 123 13.00 -6.17 -27.35
CA ASN A 123 13.10 -4.76 -27.71
C ASN A 123 12.58 -3.85 -26.60
N TYR A 124 13.32 -2.78 -26.32
CA TYR A 124 12.83 -1.78 -25.37
C TYR A 124 11.58 -1.09 -25.88
N VAL A 125 10.56 -1.11 -25.05
CA VAL A 125 9.31 -0.33 -25.24
C VAL A 125 9.10 0.49 -23.98
N TRP A 126 9.04 1.81 -24.14
CA TRP A 126 8.79 2.68 -23.00
C TRP A 126 7.44 2.34 -22.31
N PRO A 127 7.38 2.23 -20.99
CA PRO A 127 8.41 2.52 -20.00
C PRO A 127 9.01 1.23 -19.36
N ASN A 128 9.18 0.15 -20.09
CA ASN A 128 9.67 -1.11 -19.51
C ASN A 128 11.10 -0.97 -18.99
N TYR A 129 11.32 -1.31 -17.73
CA TYR A 129 12.66 -1.32 -17.13
C TYR A 129 13.50 -2.50 -17.62
N TYR A 130 12.92 -3.70 -17.57
CA TYR A 130 13.54 -4.90 -18.11
C TYR A 130 13.05 -5.21 -19.52
N VAL A 131 13.91 -5.86 -20.28
CA VAL A 131 13.62 -6.33 -21.63
C VAL A 131 14.03 -7.79 -21.70
N PHE A 132 13.06 -8.66 -21.91
CA PHE A 132 13.28 -10.10 -22.01
C PHE A 132 13.00 -10.58 -23.41
N ASP A 133 13.70 -11.66 -23.83
CA ASP A 133 13.58 -12.22 -25.16
C ASP A 133 12.34 -13.09 -25.32
N THR A 134 11.80 -13.62 -24.21
CA THR A 134 10.65 -14.52 -24.21
C THR A 134 9.56 -14.06 -23.28
N TYR A 135 8.33 -14.48 -23.55
CA TYR A 135 7.17 -14.21 -22.67
C TYR A 135 7.29 -14.95 -21.33
N GLU A 136 7.89 -16.12 -21.33
CA GLU A 136 8.15 -16.92 -20.14
C GLU A 136 9.06 -16.17 -19.16
N GLU A 137 10.11 -15.53 -19.65
CA GLU A 137 11.01 -14.70 -18.83
C GLU A 137 10.28 -13.49 -18.23
N GLU A 138 9.36 -12.85 -18.96
CA GLU A 138 8.50 -11.78 -18.44
C GLU A 138 7.63 -12.28 -17.29
N ILE A 139 7.08 -13.49 -17.38
CA ILE A 139 6.25 -14.09 -16.34
C ILE A 139 7.10 -14.49 -15.12
N GLU A 140 8.30 -15.05 -15.32
CA GLU A 140 9.22 -15.39 -14.24
C GLU A 140 9.67 -14.12 -13.49
N TYR A 141 9.97 -13.06 -14.22
CA TYR A 141 10.28 -11.76 -13.61
C TYR A 141 9.13 -11.23 -12.77
N LEU A 142 7.90 -11.23 -13.29
CA LEU A 142 6.71 -10.79 -12.56
C LEU A 142 6.55 -11.56 -11.23
N LYS A 143 6.75 -12.87 -11.25
CA LYS A 143 6.66 -13.72 -10.05
C LYS A 143 7.78 -13.42 -9.06
N SER A 144 9.03 -13.37 -9.53
CA SER A 144 10.20 -13.13 -8.67
C SER A 144 10.16 -11.74 -8.04
N TRP A 145 9.87 -10.71 -8.81
CA TRP A 145 9.70 -9.35 -8.30
C TRP A 145 8.60 -9.28 -7.23
N THR A 146 7.47 -9.91 -7.50
CA THR A 146 6.35 -9.93 -6.55
C THR A 146 6.73 -10.62 -5.25
N GLN A 147 7.46 -11.74 -5.31
CA GLN A 147 7.93 -12.47 -4.15
C GLN A 147 8.92 -11.65 -3.32
N GLU A 148 9.90 -11.04 -3.96
CA GLU A 148 10.86 -10.16 -3.28
C GLU A 148 10.18 -8.98 -2.62
N ARG A 149 9.23 -8.36 -3.30
CA ARG A 149 8.42 -7.27 -2.75
C ARG A 149 7.63 -7.69 -1.52
N LEU A 150 7.00 -8.85 -1.55
CA LEU A 150 6.28 -9.39 -0.41
C LEU A 150 7.23 -9.68 0.77
N ASN A 151 8.39 -10.25 0.52
CA ASN A 151 9.39 -10.52 1.56
C ASN A 151 9.87 -9.22 2.23
N TRP A 152 10.11 -8.18 1.45
CA TRP A 152 10.46 -6.87 1.99
C TRP A 152 9.31 -6.29 2.83
N MET A 153 8.08 -6.32 2.32
CA MET A 153 6.91 -5.84 3.04
C MET A 153 6.64 -6.62 4.33
N ASP A 154 6.85 -7.94 4.34
CA ASP A 154 6.72 -8.78 5.53
C ASP A 154 7.65 -8.30 6.64
N ASN A 155 8.91 -7.95 6.31
CA ASN A 155 9.89 -7.42 7.25
C ASN A 155 9.49 -6.03 7.77
N GLU A 156 9.08 -5.11 6.90
CA GLU A 156 8.66 -3.76 7.28
C GLU A 156 7.43 -3.78 8.20
N ILE A 157 6.45 -4.62 7.87
CA ILE A 157 5.23 -4.76 8.69
C ILE A 157 5.56 -5.40 10.06
N LEU A 158 6.50 -6.34 10.12
CA LEU A 158 6.98 -6.89 11.38
C LEU A 158 7.64 -5.81 12.25
N LEU A 159 8.47 -4.94 11.65
CA LEU A 159 9.10 -3.82 12.34
C LEU A 159 8.08 -2.83 12.90
N LEU A 160 7.02 -2.50 12.15
CA LEU A 160 5.94 -1.65 12.62
C LEU A 160 5.22 -2.28 13.82
N SER A 161 4.91 -3.57 13.75
CA SER A 161 4.25 -4.31 14.82
C SER A 161 5.10 -4.39 16.09
N THR A 162 6.41 -4.54 15.96
CA THR A 162 7.34 -4.59 17.11
C THR A 162 7.50 -3.23 17.78
N LYS A 163 7.64 -2.14 17.02
CA LYS A 163 7.71 -0.77 17.56
C LYS A 163 6.50 -0.45 18.43
N GLN A 164 5.32 -0.95 18.09
CA GLN A 164 4.10 -0.72 18.86
C GLN A 164 4.00 -1.57 20.12
N ASN A 165 4.50 -2.81 20.09
CA ASN A 165 4.57 -3.63 21.30
C ASN A 165 5.44 -2.99 22.39
N PHE A 166 6.46 -2.22 22.02
CA PHE A 166 7.23 -1.40 22.98
C PHE A 166 6.43 -0.20 23.51
N LYS A 167 5.52 0.40 22.71
CA LYS A 167 4.67 1.52 23.16
C LYS A 167 3.42 1.06 23.92
N SER A 168 2.92 -0.14 23.68
CA SER A 168 1.74 -0.69 24.39
C SER A 168 2.00 -1.03 25.87
N ASN A 169 3.23 -0.87 26.34
CA ASN A 169 3.56 -0.89 27.78
C ASN A 169 3.25 0.44 28.50
N LEU A 170 2.52 1.35 27.87
CA LEU A 170 1.98 2.51 28.58
C LEU A 170 0.97 2.03 29.62
N ASP A 171 1.08 2.55 30.83
CA ASP A 171 0.20 2.21 31.94
C ASP A 171 -1.25 2.69 31.74
N PHE A 172 -1.52 3.38 30.65
CA PHE A 172 -2.86 3.87 30.25
C PHE A 172 -3.02 3.97 28.73
N SER A 173 -4.28 4.03 28.28
CA SER A 173 -4.64 4.34 26.91
C SER A 173 -5.79 5.35 26.85
N LEU A 174 -5.70 6.35 25.97
CA LEU A 174 -6.81 7.25 25.66
C LEU A 174 -7.81 6.52 24.77
N VAL A 175 -9.04 6.35 25.26
CA VAL A 175 -10.08 5.61 24.53
C VAL A 175 -10.80 6.54 23.56
N ARG A 176 -11.22 7.71 24.03
CA ARG A 176 -11.87 8.74 23.18
C ARG A 176 -11.98 10.09 23.86
N THR A 177 -12.14 11.12 23.04
CA THR A 177 -12.57 12.45 23.45
C THR A 177 -13.94 12.75 22.84
N TYR A 178 -14.88 13.30 23.63
CA TYR A 178 -16.24 13.57 23.15
C TYR A 178 -16.91 14.69 23.96
N PRO A 179 -17.66 15.55 23.29
CA PRO A 179 -17.75 15.77 21.84
C PRO A 179 -16.45 16.38 21.28
N ASN A 180 -16.19 16.17 19.99
CA ASN A 180 -15.11 16.83 19.29
C ASN A 180 -15.60 17.15 17.84
N PRO A 181 -15.75 18.41 17.43
CA PRO A 181 -15.46 19.64 18.20
C PRO A 181 -16.31 19.81 19.46
N PHE A 182 -15.77 20.50 20.45
CA PHE A 182 -16.45 20.71 21.75
C PHE A 182 -16.90 22.17 21.97
N ASN A 183 -17.98 22.32 22.72
CA ASN A 183 -18.44 23.62 23.20
C ASN A 183 -19.48 23.43 24.33
N PRO A 184 -19.27 23.90 25.56
CA PRO A 184 -18.03 24.36 26.18
C PRO A 184 -17.28 23.25 26.94
N LYS A 185 -17.72 21.99 26.85
CA LYS A 185 -17.19 20.87 27.62
C LYS A 185 -16.73 19.73 26.71
N ILE A 186 -15.62 19.13 27.06
CA ILE A 186 -15.09 17.91 26.46
C ILE A 186 -14.85 16.87 27.53
N ASN A 187 -15.15 15.61 27.23
CA ASN A 187 -14.88 14.47 28.08
C ASN A 187 -13.69 13.70 27.52
N PHE A 188 -12.74 13.35 28.38
CA PHE A 188 -11.64 12.46 28.07
C PHE A 188 -11.92 11.11 28.71
N SER A 189 -12.01 10.07 27.91
CA SER A 189 -12.15 8.69 28.38
C SER A 189 -10.84 7.97 28.16
N PHE A 190 -10.25 7.43 29.23
CA PHE A 190 -9.02 6.67 29.17
C PHE A 190 -9.12 5.42 30.06
N LYS A 191 -8.34 4.42 29.72
CA LYS A 191 -8.24 3.17 30.45
C LYS A 191 -6.86 3.10 31.13
N VAL A 192 -6.85 2.88 32.40
CA VAL A 192 -5.62 2.68 33.20
C VAL A 192 -5.40 1.18 33.35
N HIS A 193 -4.23 0.70 32.94
CA HIS A 193 -3.89 -0.72 32.99
C HIS A 193 -3.24 -1.13 34.30
N LYS A 194 -2.67 -0.15 35.02
CA LYS A 194 -2.12 -0.34 36.38
C LYS A 194 -2.54 0.82 37.28
N PRO A 195 -2.76 0.57 38.56
CA PRO A 195 -3.04 1.66 39.52
C PRO A 195 -1.88 2.66 39.54
N GLY A 196 -2.20 3.94 39.39
CA GLY A 196 -1.18 5.01 39.31
C GLY A 196 -1.81 6.41 39.30
N LYS A 197 -0.96 7.43 39.38
CA LYS A 197 -1.38 8.82 39.18
C LYS A 197 -1.46 9.11 37.69
N VAL A 198 -2.57 9.70 37.27
CA VAL A 198 -2.78 10.14 35.89
C VAL A 198 -2.81 11.66 35.90
N GLY A 199 -2.01 12.28 35.00
CA GLY A 199 -2.02 13.72 34.71
C GLY A 199 -2.48 13.98 33.30
N LEU A 200 -3.36 14.97 33.11
CA LEU A 200 -3.78 15.46 31.79
C LEU A 200 -3.33 16.92 31.67
N ASN A 201 -2.49 17.19 30.67
CA ASN A 201 -2.08 18.54 30.32
C ASN A 201 -2.71 18.93 28.99
N ILE A 202 -3.32 20.11 28.93
CA ILE A 202 -3.93 20.66 27.73
C ILE A 202 -3.14 21.91 27.38
N TYR A 203 -2.69 22.01 26.14
CA TYR A 203 -1.94 23.14 25.61
C TYR A 203 -2.77 23.81 24.52
N ASP A 204 -2.76 25.13 24.48
CA ASP A 204 -3.26 25.95 23.38
C ASP A 204 -2.19 26.00 22.29
N LEU A 205 -2.62 26.06 21.00
CA LEU A 205 -1.73 26.11 19.84
C LEU A 205 -1.49 27.54 19.40
#